data_5fe2c668a24b27befeb85ca481c683bf
#
_entry.id   5fe2c668a24b27befeb85ca481c683bf
#
_cell.length_a   1.000
_cell.length_b   1.000
_cell.length_c   1.000
_cell.angle_alpha   90.00
_cell.angle_beta   90.00
_cell.angle_gamma   90.00
#
_symmetry.space_group_name_H-M   'P 1'
#
loop_
_entity.id
_entity.type
_entity.pdbx_description
1 polymer ?
#
loop_
_entity_poly.entity_id
_entity_poly.type
_entity_poly.pdbx_seq_one_letter_code
_entity_poly.pdbx_strand_id
1 'polypeptide(L)'
;PTSINTAGTFRIDDGTHIVGAIRAKDYILVLTDTAAYTMQYVGAPFTFSIRKVGSNCGAMSSKSIVFVDGIVYWMDDSGSFNGYNGTVVKLPCSVEDFVFNTANPGDLGFNYDAGKLTYASHNSLFNELHWFYASSSATEIDRCVTYNYQDKVWYTSSLARTTYYDAHLYDKPYATSFYETGVPTFPVIQGVTNTSGSSTFWEHETGIDQLEDGVTTAITSFIESGEFMLHVEGDGEYFTKVRRFIPDFQRLDGTATVTILLKDYPSDTSSSSSLGPFSVTSSTQKIDTRARGRSASLKISNLSSGVTWRYGTFRADIQPDGRR
;
A
#
# COMPACT_ATOMS: atom_id res chain seq x y z
N PRO A 1 23.81 34.22 -17.39
CA PRO A 1 22.94 35.37 -17.20
C PRO A 1 23.62 36.61 -17.72
N THR A 2 22.92 37.38 -18.49
CA THR A 2 23.40 38.69 -18.97
C THR A 2 22.61 39.77 -18.26
N SER A 3 23.16 40.99 -18.19
CA SER A 3 22.48 42.15 -17.59
C SER A 3 21.17 42.54 -18.29
N ILE A 4 20.84 41.87 -19.40
CA ILE A 4 19.71 42.20 -20.28
C ILE A 4 18.54 41.24 -20.08
N ASN A 5 18.73 40.11 -19.38
CA ASN A 5 17.65 39.11 -19.15
C ASN A 5 17.54 38.74 -17.69
N THR A 6 16.38 38.17 -17.34
CA THR A 6 16.04 37.71 -15.98
C THR A 6 16.55 36.29 -15.69
N ALA A 7 17.41 35.73 -16.54
CA ALA A 7 18.00 34.43 -16.33
C ALA A 7 18.94 34.43 -15.12
N GLY A 8 18.82 33.45 -14.28
CA GLY A 8 19.65 33.28 -13.09
C GLY A 8 20.08 31.83 -12.93
N THR A 9 21.08 31.64 -12.09
CA THR A 9 21.54 30.31 -11.66
C THR A 9 21.49 30.25 -10.16
N PHE A 10 20.94 29.15 -9.64
CA PHE A 10 20.93 28.86 -8.22
C PHE A 10 21.67 27.54 -7.98
N ARG A 11 22.55 27.57 -6.99
CA ARG A 11 23.19 26.35 -6.50
C ARG A 11 22.35 25.72 -5.40
N ILE A 12 22.15 24.43 -5.50
CA ILE A 12 21.54 23.59 -4.46
C ILE A 12 22.69 22.98 -3.68
N ASP A 13 22.71 23.18 -2.36
CA ASP A 13 23.85 22.81 -1.51
C ASP A 13 23.78 21.39 -0.98
N ASP A 14 22.57 20.79 -0.88
CA ASP A 14 22.36 19.42 -0.41
C ASP A 14 21.88 18.51 -1.53
N GLY A 15 22.50 17.33 -1.58
CA GLY A 15 22.26 16.32 -2.60
C GLY A 15 23.30 16.32 -3.70
N THR A 16 23.38 15.19 -4.39
CA THR A 16 24.33 15.02 -5.51
C THR A 16 23.69 15.38 -6.84
N HIS A 17 22.38 15.23 -6.95
CA HIS A 17 21.63 15.56 -8.17
C HIS A 17 20.15 15.86 -7.86
N ILE A 18 19.51 16.56 -8.77
CA ILE A 18 18.06 16.77 -8.74
C ILE A 18 17.39 15.50 -9.28
N VAL A 19 16.56 14.87 -8.46
CA VAL A 19 15.80 13.68 -8.84
C VAL A 19 14.54 14.05 -9.61
N GLY A 20 13.80 15.07 -9.13
CA GLY A 20 12.58 15.49 -9.78
C GLY A 20 12.07 16.85 -9.26
N ALA A 21 11.06 17.34 -9.94
CA ALA A 21 10.34 18.53 -9.53
C ALA A 21 8.87 18.42 -9.90
N ILE A 22 8.01 18.97 -9.05
CA ILE A 22 6.57 18.99 -9.28
C ILE A 22 6.02 20.39 -9.04
N ARG A 23 5.11 20.81 -9.92
CA ARG A 23 4.39 22.08 -9.76
C ARG A 23 3.26 21.89 -8.77
N ALA A 24 3.27 22.66 -7.71
CA ALA A 24 2.14 22.89 -6.82
C ALA A 24 1.45 24.22 -7.17
N LYS A 25 0.48 24.63 -6.36
CA LYS A 25 -0.33 25.83 -6.63
C LYS A 25 0.51 27.11 -6.78
N ASP A 26 1.35 27.39 -5.79
CA ASP A 26 2.09 28.66 -5.67
C ASP A 26 3.62 28.49 -5.70
N TYR A 27 4.12 27.29 -5.86
CA TYR A 27 5.54 26.95 -5.86
C TYR A 27 5.82 25.71 -6.71
N ILE A 28 7.08 25.49 -6.99
CA ILE A 28 7.59 24.21 -7.52
C ILE A 28 8.39 23.55 -6.40
N LEU A 29 8.03 22.33 -6.03
CA LEU A 29 8.85 21.52 -5.14
C LEU A 29 9.92 20.82 -5.97
N VAL A 30 11.17 21.03 -5.62
CA VAL A 30 12.35 20.42 -6.23
C VAL A 30 12.93 19.44 -5.22
N LEU A 31 13.06 18.19 -5.61
CA LEU A 31 13.59 17.12 -4.77
C LEU A 31 14.94 16.66 -5.32
N THR A 32 15.91 16.58 -4.43
CA THR A 32 17.19 15.94 -4.68
C THR A 32 17.15 14.50 -4.16
N ASP A 33 18.26 13.82 -4.23
CA ASP A 33 18.47 12.52 -3.59
C ASP A 33 18.47 12.58 -2.04
N THR A 34 18.59 13.77 -1.43
CA THR A 34 18.66 13.90 0.04
C THR A 34 17.76 15.00 0.62
N ALA A 35 17.30 15.95 -0.17
CA ALA A 35 16.66 17.16 0.34
C ALA A 35 15.52 17.66 -0.52
N ALA A 36 14.66 18.47 0.07
CA ALA A 36 13.54 19.15 -0.59
C ALA A 36 13.75 20.68 -0.59
N TYR A 37 13.44 21.29 -1.72
CA TYR A 37 13.51 22.73 -1.94
C TYR A 37 12.22 23.24 -2.55
N THR A 38 11.80 24.44 -2.18
CA THR A 38 10.75 25.16 -2.88
C THR A 38 11.35 26.22 -3.78
N MET A 39 10.89 26.29 -5.02
CA MET A 39 11.17 27.37 -5.94
C MET A 39 9.88 28.17 -6.14
N GLN A 40 9.95 29.48 -5.86
CA GLN A 40 8.80 30.37 -5.91
C GLN A 40 9.14 31.62 -6.69
N TYR A 41 8.18 32.10 -7.49
CA TYR A 41 8.30 33.39 -8.18
C TYR A 41 8.16 34.55 -7.17
N VAL A 42 9.14 35.43 -7.12
CA VAL A 42 9.20 36.58 -6.19
C VAL A 42 9.22 37.94 -6.88
N GLY A 43 9.27 37.94 -8.21
CA GLY A 43 9.36 39.18 -8.99
C GLY A 43 10.78 39.75 -9.09
N ALA A 44 10.89 40.91 -9.76
CA ALA A 44 12.16 41.59 -9.93
C ALA A 44 12.71 42.11 -8.59
N PRO A 45 14.05 42.12 -8.37
CA PRO A 45 15.09 41.76 -9.34
C PRO A 45 15.47 40.29 -9.42
N PHE A 46 14.97 39.45 -8.51
CA PHE A 46 15.43 38.07 -8.35
C PHE A 46 14.61 37.04 -9.12
N THR A 47 13.50 37.39 -9.71
CA THR A 47 12.58 36.54 -10.46
C THR A 47 12.10 35.30 -9.69
N PHE A 48 13.00 34.45 -9.22
CA PHE A 48 12.72 33.28 -8.39
C PHE A 48 13.56 33.29 -7.12
N SER A 49 13.02 32.68 -6.08
CA SER A 49 13.76 32.29 -4.88
C SER A 49 13.73 30.78 -4.72
N ILE A 50 14.84 30.23 -4.23
CA ILE A 50 14.94 28.81 -3.86
C ILE A 50 15.19 28.73 -2.37
N ARG A 51 14.40 27.93 -1.67
CA ARG A 51 14.51 27.74 -0.24
C ARG A 51 14.48 26.25 0.09
N LYS A 52 15.44 25.79 0.90
CA LYS A 52 15.43 24.45 1.47
C LYS A 52 14.29 24.33 2.50
N VAL A 53 13.49 23.27 2.38
CA VAL A 53 12.33 23.01 3.23
C VAL A 53 12.40 21.67 3.95
N GLY A 54 13.32 20.80 3.56
CA GLY A 54 13.52 19.49 4.22
C GLY A 54 14.92 18.93 3.97
N SER A 55 15.39 18.12 4.89
CA SER A 55 16.63 17.33 4.81
C SER A 55 16.32 15.87 5.09
N ASN A 56 17.13 14.95 4.57
CA ASN A 56 16.92 13.50 4.68
C ASN A 56 15.50 13.09 4.23
N CYS A 57 15.08 13.63 3.10
CA CYS A 57 13.76 13.43 2.53
C CYS A 57 13.83 13.44 0.99
N GLY A 58 14.86 12.81 0.46
CA GLY A 58 15.06 12.66 -0.98
C GLY A 58 13.92 11.93 -1.66
N ALA A 59 13.87 11.95 -2.99
CA ALA A 59 12.87 11.19 -3.72
C ALA A 59 13.49 9.92 -4.33
N MET A 60 12.74 8.82 -4.34
CA MET A 60 13.14 7.54 -4.93
C MET A 60 13.36 7.67 -6.44
N SER A 61 12.45 8.35 -7.12
CA SER A 61 12.50 8.59 -8.56
C SER A 61 11.81 9.89 -8.94
N SER A 62 12.04 10.37 -10.14
CA SER A 62 11.35 11.57 -10.66
C SER A 62 9.84 11.39 -10.80
N LYS A 63 9.38 10.16 -10.91
CA LYS A 63 7.97 9.80 -11.04
C LYS A 63 7.31 9.37 -9.73
N SER A 64 8.07 9.16 -8.65
CA SER A 64 7.53 8.79 -7.34
C SER A 64 6.86 9.93 -6.59
N ILE A 65 6.68 11.08 -7.24
CA ILE A 65 6.19 12.33 -6.68
C ILE A 65 4.80 12.63 -7.25
N VAL A 66 3.84 12.94 -6.40
CA VAL A 66 2.47 13.28 -6.80
C VAL A 66 1.95 14.48 -6.01
N PHE A 67 1.14 15.32 -6.66
CA PHE A 67 0.49 16.48 -6.04
C PHE A 67 -1.01 16.28 -6.01
N VAL A 68 -1.60 16.27 -4.81
CA VAL A 68 -3.03 16.09 -4.60
C VAL A 68 -3.50 16.98 -3.44
N ASP A 69 -4.61 17.67 -3.62
CA ASP A 69 -5.29 18.49 -2.60
C ASP A 69 -4.38 19.48 -1.87
N GLY A 70 -3.44 20.09 -2.60
CA GLY A 70 -2.54 21.09 -2.04
C GLY A 70 -1.29 20.51 -1.36
N ILE A 71 -1.14 19.21 -1.29
CA ILE A 71 -0.03 18.50 -0.67
C ILE A 71 0.77 17.76 -1.75
N VAL A 72 2.10 17.86 -1.68
CA VAL A 72 2.99 17.03 -2.48
C VAL A 72 3.36 15.81 -1.65
N TYR A 73 3.17 14.63 -2.21
CA TYR A 73 3.53 13.36 -1.61
C TYR A 73 4.63 12.67 -2.43
N TRP A 74 5.54 11.95 -1.78
CA TRP A 74 6.56 11.17 -2.49
C TRP A 74 7.06 9.99 -1.66
N MET A 75 7.56 8.98 -2.37
CA MET A 75 8.33 7.89 -1.79
C MET A 75 9.79 8.32 -1.69
N ASP A 76 10.36 8.16 -0.53
CA ASP A 76 11.73 8.53 -0.20
C ASP A 76 12.69 7.36 -0.52
N ASP A 77 13.90 7.67 -0.94
CA ASP A 77 14.94 6.69 -1.24
C ASP A 77 15.50 5.97 0.01
N SER A 78 15.28 6.53 1.19
CA SER A 78 15.63 5.90 2.47
C SER A 78 14.60 4.89 2.98
N GLY A 79 13.50 4.69 2.27
CA GLY A 79 12.45 3.73 2.63
C GLY A 79 11.36 4.32 3.50
N SER A 80 10.84 5.47 3.14
CA SER A 80 9.71 6.09 3.82
C SER A 80 8.82 6.88 2.84
N PHE A 81 7.73 7.43 3.36
CA PHE A 81 6.83 8.30 2.60
C PHE A 81 6.77 9.67 3.25
N ASN A 82 6.83 10.70 2.45
CA ASN A 82 6.80 12.08 2.90
C ASN A 82 5.66 12.87 2.27
N GLY A 83 5.22 13.90 2.98
CA GLY A 83 4.28 14.89 2.50
C GLY A 83 4.77 16.31 2.74
N TYR A 84 4.44 17.24 1.84
CA TYR A 84 4.76 18.66 1.98
C TYR A 84 3.52 19.52 1.76
N ASN A 85 3.17 20.28 2.78
CA ASN A 85 2.09 21.28 2.76
C ASN A 85 2.53 22.65 3.34
N GLY A 86 3.81 22.98 3.19
CA GLY A 86 4.49 24.09 3.85
C GLY A 86 5.59 23.62 4.80
N THR A 87 5.50 22.39 5.27
CA THR A 87 6.51 21.69 6.07
C THR A 87 6.60 20.25 5.59
N VAL A 88 7.81 19.70 5.53
CA VAL A 88 8.01 18.27 5.23
C VAL A 88 7.66 17.45 6.47
N VAL A 89 6.78 16.48 6.30
CA VAL A 89 6.34 15.56 7.34
C VAL A 89 6.46 14.14 6.83
N LYS A 90 7.11 13.26 7.60
CA LYS A 90 7.09 11.82 7.34
C LYS A 90 5.66 11.29 7.61
N LEU A 91 5.11 10.58 6.65
CA LEU A 91 3.80 9.93 6.79
C LEU A 91 3.95 8.66 7.63
N PRO A 92 3.16 8.48 8.69
CA PRO A 92 3.11 7.21 9.39
C PRO A 92 2.59 6.12 8.46
N CYS A 93 3.41 5.12 8.18
CA CYS A 93 3.06 4.03 7.27
C CYS A 93 3.03 2.71 8.06
N SER A 94 1.85 2.09 8.16
CA SER A 94 1.67 0.82 8.88
C SER A 94 2.27 -0.39 8.15
N VAL A 95 2.56 -0.24 6.85
CA VAL A 95 3.15 -1.29 6.00
C VAL A 95 4.58 -0.97 5.57
N GLU A 96 5.24 -0.01 6.22
CA GLU A 96 6.60 0.44 5.88
C GLU A 96 7.59 -0.72 5.89
N ASP A 97 7.57 -1.53 6.96
CA ASP A 97 8.44 -2.71 7.07
C ASP A 97 8.15 -3.75 5.98
N PHE A 98 6.88 -3.98 5.66
CA PHE A 98 6.49 -4.90 4.58
C PHE A 98 7.02 -4.44 3.22
N VAL A 99 6.99 -3.15 2.93
CA VAL A 99 7.42 -2.60 1.64
C VAL A 99 8.93 -2.52 1.53
N PHE A 100 9.63 -2.04 2.57
CA PHE A 100 11.05 -1.67 2.46
C PHE A 100 12.02 -2.69 3.08
N ASN A 101 11.54 -3.63 3.89
CA ASN A 101 12.41 -4.64 4.50
C ASN A 101 12.78 -5.72 3.47
N THR A 102 14.00 -5.67 2.97
CA THR A 102 14.53 -6.63 2.00
C THR A 102 14.76 -8.03 2.57
N ALA A 103 14.70 -8.18 3.89
CA ALA A 103 14.83 -9.47 4.58
C ALA A 103 13.49 -10.22 4.73
N ASN A 104 12.40 -9.65 4.25
CA ASN A 104 11.09 -10.30 4.30
C ASN A 104 11.07 -11.61 3.50
N PRO A 105 10.52 -12.70 4.06
CA PRO A 105 10.40 -13.96 3.35
C PRO A 105 9.55 -13.82 2.08
N GLY A 106 9.95 -14.49 1.01
CA GLY A 106 9.17 -14.57 -0.23
C GLY A 106 9.33 -13.38 -1.17
N ASP A 107 10.48 -12.70 -1.10
CA ASP A 107 10.84 -11.61 -2.02
C ASP A 107 9.82 -10.46 -2.07
N LEU A 108 9.26 -10.11 -0.91
CA LEU A 108 8.20 -9.10 -0.80
C LEU A 108 8.74 -7.67 -0.63
N GLY A 109 10.00 -7.51 -0.21
CA GLY A 109 10.63 -6.22 0.02
C GLY A 109 10.86 -5.42 -1.28
N PHE A 110 11.36 -4.21 -1.13
CA PHE A 110 11.61 -3.29 -2.24
C PHE A 110 12.94 -3.61 -2.96
N ASN A 111 12.92 -3.58 -4.29
CA ASN A 111 14.15 -3.65 -5.10
C ASN A 111 14.74 -2.24 -5.30
N TYR A 112 15.78 -1.89 -4.54
CA TYR A 112 16.44 -0.60 -4.65
C TYR A 112 17.18 -0.40 -5.98
N ASP A 113 17.67 -1.46 -6.62
CA ASP A 113 18.32 -1.38 -7.93
C ASP A 113 17.32 -0.98 -9.02
N ALA A 114 16.05 -1.37 -8.86
CA ALA A 114 14.94 -0.99 -9.73
C ALA A 114 14.17 0.27 -9.24
N GLY A 115 14.67 0.96 -8.23
CA GLY A 115 14.00 2.12 -7.61
C GLY A 115 13.62 3.23 -8.59
N LYS A 116 14.38 3.40 -9.66
CA LYS A 116 14.09 4.37 -10.73
C LYS A 116 12.81 4.08 -11.52
N LEU A 117 12.31 2.85 -11.49
CA LEU A 117 11.05 2.45 -12.13
C LEU A 117 9.84 2.87 -11.31
N THR A 118 10.03 3.13 -10.02
CA THR A 118 8.95 3.50 -9.10
C THR A 118 8.25 4.77 -9.57
N TYR A 119 6.93 4.72 -9.62
CA TYR A 119 6.13 5.90 -9.92
C TYR A 119 4.90 5.99 -9.01
N ALA A 120 4.44 7.21 -8.81
CA ALA A 120 3.23 7.52 -8.07
C ALA A 120 2.07 7.82 -9.01
N SER A 121 0.87 7.50 -8.59
CA SER A 121 -0.35 7.92 -9.25
C SER A 121 -1.46 8.22 -8.25
N HIS A 122 -2.50 8.87 -8.73
CA HIS A 122 -3.68 9.23 -7.96
C HIS A 122 -4.89 8.47 -8.48
N ASN A 123 -5.73 7.98 -7.57
CA ASN A 123 -7.07 7.48 -7.85
C ASN A 123 -8.08 8.40 -7.16
N SER A 124 -8.63 9.33 -7.89
CA SER A 124 -9.55 10.35 -7.38
C SER A 124 -10.90 9.77 -6.92
N LEU A 125 -11.30 8.60 -7.44
CA LEU A 125 -12.57 7.96 -7.07
C LEU A 125 -12.61 7.50 -5.62
N PHE A 126 -11.46 7.13 -5.07
CA PHE A 126 -11.35 6.57 -3.72
C PHE A 126 -10.40 7.34 -2.80
N ASN A 127 -9.90 8.51 -3.23
CA ASN A 127 -8.94 9.33 -2.47
C ASN A 127 -7.65 8.58 -2.14
N GLU A 128 -7.08 7.90 -3.12
CA GLU A 128 -5.94 7.03 -2.97
C GLU A 128 -4.73 7.51 -3.76
N LEU A 129 -3.56 7.34 -3.15
CA LEU A 129 -2.26 7.49 -3.78
C LEU A 129 -1.63 6.11 -3.92
N HIS A 130 -1.20 5.80 -5.11
CA HIS A 130 -0.53 4.55 -5.42
C HIS A 130 0.94 4.81 -5.70
N TRP A 131 1.84 3.99 -5.11
CA TRP A 131 3.23 3.87 -5.52
C TRP A 131 3.46 2.47 -6.05
N PHE A 132 3.74 2.39 -7.33
CA PHE A 132 4.06 1.15 -8.02
C PHE A 132 5.57 0.92 -7.98
N TYR A 133 5.99 -0.28 -7.60
CA TYR A 133 7.39 -0.61 -7.40
C TYR A 133 7.70 -2.07 -7.75
N ALA A 134 8.98 -2.38 -7.91
CA ALA A 134 9.46 -3.74 -8.09
C ALA A 134 9.78 -4.39 -6.74
N SER A 135 9.33 -5.62 -6.52
CA SER A 135 9.73 -6.40 -5.34
C SER A 135 11.20 -6.85 -5.44
N SER A 136 11.76 -7.35 -4.34
CA SER A 136 13.20 -7.60 -4.20
C SER A 136 13.81 -8.51 -5.26
N SER A 137 13.04 -9.45 -5.80
CA SER A 137 13.46 -10.35 -6.89
C SER A 137 13.00 -9.93 -8.28
N ALA A 138 12.16 -8.90 -8.37
CA ALA A 138 11.59 -8.45 -9.63
C ALA A 138 12.46 -7.37 -10.30
N THR A 139 12.58 -7.45 -11.63
CA THR A 139 13.24 -6.44 -12.46
C THR A 139 12.24 -5.43 -13.04
N GLU A 140 10.95 -5.75 -12.99
CA GLU A 140 9.83 -4.94 -13.44
C GLU A 140 8.84 -4.69 -12.30
N ILE A 141 7.96 -3.72 -12.47
CA ILE A 141 6.94 -3.37 -11.48
C ILE A 141 5.93 -4.50 -11.33
N ASP A 142 5.82 -5.03 -10.11
CA ASP A 142 4.92 -6.13 -9.76
C ASP A 142 4.07 -5.85 -8.50
N ARG A 143 4.36 -4.78 -7.79
CA ARG A 143 3.74 -4.41 -6.52
C ARG A 143 3.22 -2.99 -6.52
N CYS A 144 2.26 -2.76 -5.64
CA CYS A 144 1.73 -1.44 -5.36
C CYS A 144 1.51 -1.28 -3.86
N VAL A 145 1.91 -0.14 -3.32
CA VAL A 145 1.51 0.31 -2.00
C VAL A 145 0.58 1.50 -2.16
N THR A 146 -0.52 1.48 -1.43
CA THR A 146 -1.59 2.46 -1.54
C THR A 146 -1.81 3.17 -0.22
N TYR A 147 -1.97 4.47 -0.29
CA TYR A 147 -2.33 5.34 0.83
C TYR A 147 -3.66 6.03 0.56
N ASN A 148 -4.69 5.70 1.33
CA ASN A 148 -5.90 6.51 1.37
C ASN A 148 -5.61 7.75 2.22
N TYR A 149 -5.51 8.92 1.57
CA TYR A 149 -5.09 10.15 2.24
C TYR A 149 -6.23 10.79 3.06
N GLN A 150 -7.49 10.41 2.83
CA GLN A 150 -8.63 10.86 3.61
C GLN A 150 -8.74 10.05 4.91
N ASP A 151 -8.73 8.74 4.82
CA ASP A 151 -8.88 7.82 5.96
C ASP A 151 -7.54 7.56 6.68
N LYS A 152 -6.41 7.93 6.06
CA LYS A 152 -5.03 7.72 6.54
C LYS A 152 -4.70 6.24 6.75
N VAL A 153 -5.18 5.40 5.86
CA VAL A 153 -4.98 3.96 5.89
C VAL A 153 -4.04 3.54 4.77
N TRP A 154 -3.19 2.57 5.05
CA TRP A 154 -2.26 1.97 4.11
C TRP A 154 -2.61 0.53 3.82
N TYR A 155 -2.38 0.11 2.58
CA TYR A 155 -2.47 -1.29 2.18
C TYR A 155 -1.53 -1.59 1.00
N THR A 156 -1.29 -2.86 0.75
CA THR A 156 -0.42 -3.34 -0.33
C THR A 156 -1.19 -4.25 -1.25
N SER A 157 -0.77 -4.29 -2.50
CA SER A 157 -1.35 -5.18 -3.50
C SER A 157 -0.28 -5.73 -4.45
N SER A 158 -0.50 -6.94 -4.95
CA SER A 158 0.23 -7.51 -6.06
C SER A 158 -0.40 -6.99 -7.34
N LEU A 159 0.10 -5.87 -7.84
CA LEU A 159 -0.48 -5.15 -8.96
C LEU A 159 0.63 -4.67 -9.90
N ALA A 160 0.85 -5.44 -10.97
CA ALA A 160 1.81 -5.11 -12.01
C ALA A 160 1.21 -4.10 -12.98
N ARG A 161 1.55 -2.83 -12.81
CA ARG A 161 1.15 -1.75 -13.72
C ARG A 161 2.35 -0.88 -14.03
N THR A 162 2.62 -0.67 -15.31
CA THR A 162 3.74 0.16 -15.78
C THR A 162 3.37 1.62 -15.94
N THR A 163 2.07 1.90 -16.12
CA THR A 163 1.51 3.24 -16.09
C THR A 163 0.10 3.18 -15.50
N TYR A 164 -0.34 4.30 -14.97
CA TYR A 164 -1.68 4.47 -14.43
C TYR A 164 -2.17 5.89 -14.72
N TYR A 165 -3.39 6.01 -15.20
CA TYR A 165 -4.05 7.28 -15.51
C TYR A 165 -5.36 7.37 -14.72
N ASP A 166 -5.51 8.44 -13.96
CA ASP A 166 -6.70 8.68 -13.12
C ASP A 166 -7.97 8.99 -13.95
N ALA A 167 -9.11 8.85 -13.31
CA ALA A 167 -10.44 9.11 -13.87
C ALA A 167 -10.70 10.63 -14.05
N HIS A 168 -10.04 11.27 -15.01
CA HIS A 168 -10.26 12.70 -15.30
C HIS A 168 -11.09 12.94 -16.55
N LEU A 169 -10.62 12.39 -17.66
CA LEU A 169 -11.30 12.50 -18.96
C LEU A 169 -12.29 11.36 -19.15
N TYR A 170 -12.02 10.24 -18.51
CA TYR A 170 -12.81 9.03 -18.56
C TYR A 170 -13.47 8.80 -17.21
N ASP A 171 -14.56 8.06 -17.19
CA ASP A 171 -15.29 7.76 -15.95
C ASP A 171 -14.53 6.86 -14.97
N LYS A 172 -13.47 6.20 -15.47
CA LYS A 172 -12.69 5.24 -14.73
C LYS A 172 -11.19 5.39 -14.98
N PRO A 173 -10.35 4.93 -14.05
CA PRO A 173 -8.93 4.90 -14.27
C PRO A 173 -8.51 3.83 -15.27
N TYR A 174 -7.42 4.10 -15.98
CA TYR A 174 -6.82 3.19 -16.94
C TYR A 174 -5.35 2.95 -16.61
N ALA A 175 -4.87 1.75 -16.89
CA ALA A 175 -3.49 1.38 -16.68
C ALA A 175 -2.96 0.46 -17.77
N THR A 176 -1.64 0.33 -17.85
CA THR A 176 -1.00 -0.67 -18.70
C THR A 176 -0.14 -1.60 -17.87
N SER A 177 -0.01 -2.84 -18.31
CA SER A 177 0.99 -3.77 -17.81
C SER A 177 1.87 -4.29 -18.95
N PHE A 178 3.08 -4.68 -18.59
CA PHE A 178 4.01 -5.32 -19.49
C PHE A 178 4.41 -6.67 -18.92
N TYR A 179 4.46 -7.70 -19.78
CA TYR A 179 4.86 -9.05 -19.39
C TYR A 179 6.18 -9.40 -20.06
N GLU A 180 7.21 -9.60 -19.26
CA GLU A 180 8.50 -10.09 -19.72
C GLU A 180 8.53 -11.61 -19.72
N THR A 181 9.28 -12.21 -20.66
CA THR A 181 9.41 -13.66 -20.77
C THR A 181 10.09 -14.25 -19.54
N GLY A 182 9.46 -15.26 -18.94
CA GLY A 182 10.06 -16.04 -17.86
C GLY A 182 9.96 -15.42 -16.48
N VAL A 183 9.40 -14.22 -16.35
CA VAL A 183 9.11 -13.61 -15.05
C VAL A 183 7.67 -13.95 -14.66
N PRO A 184 7.44 -14.58 -13.48
CA PRO A 184 6.08 -14.79 -13.01
C PRO A 184 5.42 -13.44 -12.74
N THR A 185 4.39 -13.09 -13.48
CA THR A 185 3.54 -11.95 -13.17
C THR A 185 2.60 -12.31 -12.04
N PHE A 186 2.52 -11.48 -11.01
CA PHE A 186 1.53 -11.65 -9.96
C PHE A 186 0.30 -10.76 -10.23
N PRO A 187 -0.90 -11.33 -10.10
CA PRO A 187 -1.20 -12.75 -9.92
C PRO A 187 -0.95 -13.58 -11.17
N VAL A 188 -0.46 -14.82 -11.01
CA VAL A 188 -0.39 -15.78 -12.11
C VAL A 188 -1.82 -16.13 -12.51
N ILE A 189 -2.24 -15.65 -13.66
CA ILE A 189 -3.58 -15.92 -14.18
C ILE A 189 -3.54 -17.28 -14.90
N GLN A 190 -4.17 -18.28 -14.30
CA GLN A 190 -4.29 -19.58 -14.92
C GLN A 190 -5.19 -19.49 -16.17
N GLY A 191 -4.67 -19.95 -17.28
CA GLY A 191 -5.41 -20.00 -18.55
C GLY A 191 -5.15 -18.84 -19.52
N VAL A 192 -4.45 -17.80 -19.09
CA VAL A 192 -3.98 -16.73 -19.97
C VAL A 192 -2.58 -17.06 -20.48
N THR A 193 -2.44 -17.20 -21.78
CA THR A 193 -1.14 -17.41 -22.42
C THR A 193 -0.53 -16.05 -22.73
N ASN A 194 0.20 -15.48 -21.75
CA ASN A 194 0.92 -14.24 -21.97
C ASN A 194 2.08 -14.47 -22.92
N THR A 195 2.02 -13.86 -24.08
CA THR A 195 3.12 -13.88 -25.03
C THR A 195 4.20 -12.91 -24.56
N SER A 196 5.45 -13.38 -24.59
CA SER A 196 6.62 -12.54 -24.27
C SER A 196 6.55 -11.16 -24.96
N GLY A 197 6.78 -10.10 -24.18
CA GLY A 197 6.76 -8.73 -24.67
C GLY A 197 5.37 -8.19 -25.01
N SER A 198 4.30 -8.80 -24.50
CA SER A 198 2.95 -8.27 -24.65
C SER A 198 2.64 -7.21 -23.59
N SER A 199 1.86 -6.21 -24.00
CA SER A 199 1.31 -5.19 -23.10
C SER A 199 -0.19 -5.31 -23.05
N THR A 200 -0.77 -5.25 -21.86
CA THR A 200 -2.22 -5.27 -21.67
C THR A 200 -2.69 -3.89 -21.21
N PHE A 201 -3.80 -3.45 -21.77
CA PHE A 201 -4.50 -2.23 -21.34
C PHE A 201 -5.65 -2.61 -20.41
N TRP A 202 -5.67 -1.99 -19.24
CA TRP A 202 -6.61 -2.29 -18.16
C TRP A 202 -7.55 -1.12 -17.90
N GLU A 203 -8.83 -1.43 -17.77
CA GLU A 203 -9.81 -0.53 -17.15
C GLU A 203 -9.95 -0.93 -15.68
N HIS A 204 -9.65 0.01 -14.78
CA HIS A 204 -9.75 -0.18 -13.34
C HIS A 204 -11.13 0.20 -12.82
N GLU A 205 -11.41 -0.19 -11.57
CA GLU A 205 -12.65 0.09 -10.86
C GLU A 205 -13.89 -0.42 -11.60
N THR A 206 -13.74 -1.57 -12.26
CA THR A 206 -14.80 -2.24 -13.03
C THR A 206 -15.02 -3.64 -12.49
N GLY A 207 -16.26 -3.91 -12.01
CA GLY A 207 -16.61 -5.24 -11.49
C GLY A 207 -15.96 -5.54 -10.14
N ILE A 208 -15.86 -6.83 -9.82
CA ILE A 208 -15.35 -7.36 -8.54
C ILE A 208 -14.24 -8.39 -8.74
N ASP A 209 -14.02 -8.79 -9.98
CA ASP A 209 -13.01 -9.76 -10.39
C ASP A 209 -12.17 -9.19 -11.53
N GLN A 210 -11.00 -9.75 -11.74
CA GLN A 210 -10.18 -9.43 -12.89
C GLN A 210 -10.69 -10.19 -14.13
N LEU A 211 -10.92 -9.47 -15.21
CA LEU A 211 -11.27 -10.03 -16.52
C LEU A 211 -10.13 -9.76 -17.51
N GLU A 212 -9.52 -10.82 -18.02
CA GLU A 212 -8.48 -10.74 -19.04
C GLU A 212 -8.73 -11.80 -20.13
N ASP A 213 -8.77 -11.37 -21.37
CA ASP A 213 -9.02 -12.22 -22.54
C ASP A 213 -10.25 -13.16 -22.40
N GLY A 214 -11.30 -12.67 -21.74
CA GLY A 214 -12.51 -13.45 -21.46
C GLY A 214 -12.40 -14.43 -20.28
N VAL A 215 -11.26 -14.48 -19.59
CA VAL A 215 -11.04 -15.29 -18.39
C VAL A 215 -11.28 -14.43 -17.15
N THR A 216 -12.20 -14.86 -16.29
CA THR A 216 -12.47 -14.22 -15.00
C THR A 216 -11.61 -14.85 -13.91
N THR A 217 -10.83 -14.03 -13.22
CA THR A 217 -9.97 -14.48 -12.12
C THR A 217 -10.32 -13.71 -10.85
N ALA A 218 -10.37 -14.41 -9.72
CA ALA A 218 -10.66 -13.79 -8.43
C ALA A 218 -9.63 -12.73 -8.07
N ILE A 219 -10.08 -11.55 -7.67
CA ILE A 219 -9.24 -10.59 -6.95
C ILE A 219 -9.20 -11.06 -5.50
N THR A 220 -8.13 -11.77 -5.13
CA THR A 220 -7.94 -12.24 -3.77
C THR A 220 -7.65 -11.08 -2.85
N SER A 221 -8.31 -11.06 -1.69
CA SER A 221 -8.14 -10.00 -0.71
C SER A 221 -8.10 -10.56 0.70
N PHE A 222 -7.34 -9.92 1.57
CA PHE A 222 -7.35 -10.28 2.98
C PHE A 222 -7.09 -9.06 3.87
N ILE A 223 -7.54 -9.20 5.11
CA ILE A 223 -7.15 -8.36 6.24
C ILE A 223 -6.69 -9.27 7.37
N GLU A 224 -5.56 -8.95 7.97
CA GLU A 224 -5.04 -9.64 9.14
C GLU A 224 -4.73 -8.61 10.21
N SER A 225 -5.33 -8.79 11.39
CA SER A 225 -5.07 -7.89 12.52
C SER A 225 -3.67 -8.14 13.09
N GLY A 226 -3.09 -7.13 13.69
CA GLY A 226 -2.02 -7.34 14.65
C GLY A 226 -2.49 -8.24 15.80
N GLU A 227 -1.54 -8.74 16.58
CA GLU A 227 -1.87 -9.51 17.78
C GLU A 227 -2.58 -8.62 18.81
N PHE A 228 -3.68 -9.11 19.34
CA PHE A 228 -4.40 -8.47 20.43
C PHE A 228 -4.57 -9.44 21.60
N MET A 229 -4.53 -8.90 22.80
CA MET A 229 -4.76 -9.69 23.98
C MET A 229 -6.24 -10.03 24.10
N LEU A 230 -6.53 -11.27 24.42
CA LEU A 230 -7.91 -11.75 24.57
C LEU A 230 -8.55 -11.34 25.90
N HIS A 231 -7.76 -10.97 26.91
CA HIS A 231 -8.27 -10.57 28.23
C HIS A 231 -8.38 -9.05 28.34
N VAL A 232 -9.52 -8.55 28.78
CA VAL A 232 -9.86 -7.12 28.80
C VAL A 232 -9.14 -6.34 29.93
N GLU A 233 -8.70 -6.99 30.98
CA GLU A 233 -8.13 -6.36 32.19
C GLU A 233 -6.75 -6.90 32.59
N GLY A 234 -6.02 -7.55 31.70
CA GLY A 234 -4.76 -8.19 32.05
C GLY A 234 -3.62 -7.90 31.08
N ASP A 235 -2.42 -7.97 31.59
CA ASP A 235 -1.17 -7.81 30.85
C ASP A 235 -0.76 -9.09 30.09
N GLY A 236 -1.73 -9.90 29.64
CA GLY A 236 -1.47 -11.16 28.92
C GLY A 236 -1.12 -12.35 29.83
N GLU A 237 -1.29 -12.23 31.15
CA GLU A 237 -0.97 -13.29 32.10
C GLU A 237 -1.94 -14.49 32.03
N TYR A 238 -3.15 -14.26 31.55
CA TYR A 238 -4.22 -15.26 31.55
C TYR A 238 -4.43 -15.87 30.19
N PHE A 239 -4.65 -17.18 30.19
CA PHE A 239 -5.28 -17.83 29.05
C PHE A 239 -6.75 -17.44 28.96
N THR A 240 -7.21 -17.26 27.75
CA THR A 240 -8.60 -16.93 27.46
C THR A 240 -9.14 -17.97 26.48
N LYS A 241 -10.34 -18.44 26.78
CA LYS A 241 -11.08 -19.33 25.91
C LYS A 241 -12.05 -18.53 25.05
N VAL A 242 -11.90 -18.62 23.74
CA VAL A 242 -12.86 -18.09 22.79
C VAL A 242 -13.90 -19.18 22.51
N ARG A 243 -15.12 -18.98 22.98
CA ARG A 243 -16.23 -19.95 22.80
C ARG A 243 -16.93 -19.76 21.49
N ARG A 244 -16.97 -18.51 21.04
CA ARG A 244 -17.73 -18.14 19.86
C ARG A 244 -17.14 -16.89 19.22
N PHE A 245 -17.07 -16.91 17.91
CA PHE A 245 -16.88 -15.74 17.08
C PHE A 245 -18.21 -15.38 16.39
N ILE A 246 -18.55 -14.10 16.39
CA ILE A 246 -19.74 -13.57 15.72
C ILE A 246 -19.26 -12.72 14.55
N PRO A 247 -19.43 -13.18 13.30
CA PRO A 247 -19.04 -12.42 12.13
C PRO A 247 -19.87 -11.13 12.04
N ASP A 248 -19.19 -9.99 11.91
CA ASP A 248 -19.83 -8.69 11.74
C ASP A 248 -19.48 -8.14 10.36
N PHE A 249 -20.13 -8.65 9.34
CA PHE A 249 -19.99 -8.14 7.99
C PHE A 249 -21.11 -7.12 7.70
N GLN A 250 -20.72 -5.89 7.38
CA GLN A 250 -21.68 -4.87 6.90
C GLN A 250 -22.21 -5.23 5.53
N ARG A 251 -21.38 -5.88 4.71
CA ARG A 251 -21.74 -6.46 3.43
C ARG A 251 -20.94 -7.74 3.22
N LEU A 252 -21.59 -8.78 2.76
CA LEU A 252 -20.97 -10.02 2.32
C LEU A 252 -21.81 -10.65 1.22
N ASP A 253 -21.31 -10.63 0.00
CA ASP A 253 -21.86 -11.36 -1.13
C ASP A 253 -20.89 -12.49 -1.44
N GLY A 254 -21.37 -13.73 -1.47
CA GLY A 254 -20.54 -14.92 -1.60
C GLY A 254 -20.04 -15.45 -0.25
N THR A 255 -18.84 -16.03 -0.25
CA THR A 255 -18.27 -16.70 0.92
C THR A 255 -16.90 -16.10 1.26
N ALA A 256 -16.77 -15.54 2.45
CA ALA A 256 -15.50 -15.16 3.04
C ALA A 256 -14.94 -16.26 3.94
N THR A 257 -13.63 -16.27 4.13
CA THR A 257 -12.93 -17.20 4.99
C THR A 257 -12.41 -16.48 6.23
N VAL A 258 -12.68 -17.03 7.41
CA VAL A 258 -12.21 -16.48 8.69
C VAL A 258 -11.26 -17.49 9.34
N THR A 259 -10.10 -17.02 9.75
CA THR A 259 -9.10 -17.79 10.50
C THR A 259 -8.71 -17.03 11.76
N ILE A 260 -8.68 -17.72 12.89
CA ILE A 260 -8.22 -17.16 14.17
C ILE A 260 -6.88 -17.81 14.50
N LEU A 261 -5.83 -17.02 14.55
CA LEU A 261 -4.49 -17.44 14.92
C LEU A 261 -4.29 -17.17 16.41
N LEU A 262 -3.83 -18.15 17.15
CA LEU A 262 -3.66 -18.05 18.61
C LEU A 262 -2.19 -18.22 18.98
N LYS A 263 -1.74 -17.46 19.96
CA LYS A 263 -0.44 -17.64 20.59
C LYS A 263 -0.55 -17.82 22.08
N ASP A 264 0.28 -18.71 22.60
CA ASP A 264 0.38 -18.97 24.03
C ASP A 264 1.41 -18.07 24.69
N TYR A 265 2.44 -17.69 23.96
CA TYR A 265 3.53 -16.81 24.44
C TYR A 265 3.86 -15.74 23.38
N PRO A 266 4.22 -14.52 23.80
CA PRO A 266 4.64 -13.46 22.88
C PRO A 266 5.88 -13.80 22.05
N SER A 267 6.74 -14.68 22.58
CA SER A 267 7.98 -15.14 21.90
C SER A 267 7.73 -16.20 20.83
N ASP A 268 6.51 -16.71 20.70
CA ASP A 268 6.19 -17.66 19.65
C ASP A 268 6.33 -17.01 18.29
N THR A 269 7.21 -17.52 17.46
CA THR A 269 7.45 -17.00 16.10
C THR A 269 6.32 -17.37 15.13
N SER A 270 5.50 -18.36 15.51
CA SER A 270 4.33 -18.80 14.77
C SER A 270 3.14 -18.92 15.71
N SER A 271 1.93 -18.96 15.18
CA SER A 271 0.73 -19.26 15.98
C SER A 271 0.86 -20.64 16.63
N SER A 272 0.59 -20.73 17.94
CA SER A 272 0.59 -22.02 18.67
C SER A 272 -0.55 -22.91 18.18
N SER A 273 -1.66 -22.31 17.76
CA SER A 273 -2.76 -22.99 17.11
C SER A 273 -3.50 -22.09 16.12
N SER A 274 -4.08 -22.71 15.11
CA SER A 274 -4.92 -22.05 14.12
C SER A 274 -6.29 -22.68 14.14
N LEU A 275 -7.32 -21.85 14.22
CA LEU A 275 -8.72 -22.26 14.12
C LEU A 275 -9.32 -21.79 12.82
N GLY A 276 -9.91 -22.71 12.12
CA GLY A 276 -10.41 -22.51 10.78
C GLY A 276 -9.53 -23.18 9.72
N PRO A 277 -9.66 -22.82 8.45
CA PRO A 277 -10.50 -21.75 7.92
C PRO A 277 -12.02 -22.04 8.07
N PHE A 278 -12.77 -21.06 8.52
CA PHE A 278 -14.23 -21.14 8.61
C PHE A 278 -14.84 -20.40 7.41
N SER A 279 -15.71 -21.09 6.68
CA SER A 279 -16.50 -20.47 5.62
C SER A 279 -17.66 -19.67 6.22
N VAL A 280 -17.73 -18.39 5.87
CA VAL A 280 -18.74 -17.44 6.36
C VAL A 280 -19.51 -16.88 5.18
N THR A 281 -20.83 -16.87 5.29
CA THR A 281 -21.75 -16.26 4.32
C THR A 281 -22.63 -15.21 5.03
N SER A 282 -23.42 -14.48 4.28
CA SER A 282 -24.39 -13.51 4.83
C SER A 282 -25.40 -14.12 5.80
N SER A 283 -25.61 -15.44 5.76
CA SER A 283 -26.49 -16.17 6.67
C SER A 283 -25.80 -16.72 7.92
N THR A 284 -24.47 -16.63 8.02
CA THR A 284 -23.71 -17.15 9.16
C THR A 284 -23.85 -16.22 10.36
N GLN A 285 -24.58 -16.66 11.37
CA GLN A 285 -24.81 -15.87 12.58
C GLN A 285 -23.67 -15.99 13.60
N LYS A 286 -23.04 -17.15 13.68
CA LYS A 286 -21.98 -17.45 14.67
C LYS A 286 -21.10 -18.59 14.21
N ILE A 287 -19.90 -18.61 14.73
CA ILE A 287 -18.95 -19.73 14.63
C ILE A 287 -18.61 -20.16 16.04
N ASP A 288 -19.06 -21.35 16.45
CA ASP A 288 -18.70 -21.88 17.74
C ASP A 288 -17.30 -22.46 17.69
N THR A 289 -16.45 -22.06 18.63
CA THR A 289 -15.03 -22.42 18.69
C THR A 289 -14.66 -23.00 20.05
N ARG A 290 -13.47 -23.59 20.13
CA ARG A 290 -12.84 -24.03 21.39
C ARG A 290 -11.41 -23.52 21.48
N ALA A 291 -11.23 -22.29 21.01
CA ALA A 291 -9.95 -21.64 21.01
C ALA A 291 -9.48 -21.34 22.43
N ARG A 292 -8.18 -21.51 22.68
CA ARG A 292 -7.53 -21.15 23.92
C ARG A 292 -6.16 -20.53 23.59
N GLY A 293 -5.88 -19.36 24.10
CA GLY A 293 -4.62 -18.64 23.89
C GLY A 293 -4.53 -17.43 24.79
N ARG A 294 -3.38 -16.78 24.82
CA ARG A 294 -3.18 -15.49 25.50
C ARG A 294 -3.43 -14.33 24.58
N SER A 295 -2.94 -14.44 23.36
CA SER A 295 -3.18 -13.47 22.29
C SER A 295 -3.78 -14.16 21.07
N ALA A 296 -4.42 -13.36 20.24
CA ALA A 296 -4.97 -13.80 18.97
C ALA A 296 -4.71 -12.78 17.88
N SER A 297 -4.65 -13.24 16.64
CA SER A 297 -4.90 -12.41 15.46
C SER A 297 -6.03 -12.99 14.63
N LEU A 298 -6.74 -12.11 13.95
CA LEU A 298 -7.87 -12.45 13.10
C LEU A 298 -7.48 -12.23 11.65
N LYS A 299 -7.62 -13.26 10.83
CA LYS A 299 -7.46 -13.15 9.38
C LYS A 299 -8.79 -13.41 8.69
N ILE A 300 -9.19 -12.48 7.85
CA ILE A 300 -10.35 -12.59 6.97
C ILE A 300 -9.84 -12.54 5.55
N SER A 301 -10.26 -13.47 4.72
CA SER A 301 -9.80 -13.53 3.33
C SER A 301 -10.90 -13.93 2.38
N ASN A 302 -10.71 -13.53 1.13
CA ASN A 302 -11.46 -14.00 -0.01
C ASN A 302 -10.50 -14.65 -1.02
N LEU A 303 -10.82 -15.85 -1.48
CA LEU A 303 -10.02 -16.61 -2.45
C LEU A 303 -10.82 -17.00 -3.70
N SER A 304 -12.11 -16.62 -3.77
CA SER A 304 -13.01 -17.02 -4.85
C SER A 304 -13.50 -15.81 -5.65
N SER A 305 -13.80 -16.03 -6.93
CA SER A 305 -14.44 -15.03 -7.77
C SER A 305 -15.88 -14.75 -7.32
N GLY A 306 -16.38 -13.58 -7.65
CA GLY A 306 -17.73 -13.15 -7.33
C GLY A 306 -17.96 -12.79 -5.87
N VAL A 307 -16.92 -12.59 -5.07
CA VAL A 307 -17.06 -12.28 -3.63
C VAL A 307 -16.73 -10.83 -3.36
N THR A 308 -17.67 -10.15 -2.69
CA THR A 308 -17.42 -8.82 -2.11
C THR A 308 -17.71 -8.83 -0.62
N TRP A 309 -16.89 -8.13 0.15
CA TRP A 309 -17.10 -8.06 1.58
C TRP A 309 -16.66 -6.71 2.17
N ARG A 310 -17.39 -6.33 3.22
CA ARG A 310 -17.04 -5.21 4.09
C ARG A 310 -17.15 -5.67 5.53
N TYR A 311 -16.01 -5.79 6.19
CA TYR A 311 -15.96 -6.22 7.58
C TYR A 311 -16.22 -5.03 8.52
N GLY A 312 -16.97 -5.28 9.57
CA GLY A 312 -17.27 -4.33 10.65
C GLY A 312 -16.32 -4.47 11.83
N THR A 313 -16.81 -5.04 12.91
CA THR A 313 -16.08 -5.10 14.19
C THR A 313 -15.86 -6.55 14.63
N PHE A 314 -14.73 -6.83 15.26
CA PHE A 314 -14.49 -8.10 15.91
C PHE A 314 -15.43 -8.28 17.10
N ARG A 315 -16.22 -9.36 17.08
CA ARG A 315 -17.12 -9.76 18.18
C ARG A 315 -16.88 -11.20 18.55
N ALA A 316 -16.53 -11.43 19.82
CA ALA A 316 -16.29 -12.77 20.33
C ALA A 316 -16.87 -12.94 21.73
N ASP A 317 -17.35 -14.16 22.02
CA ASP A 317 -17.68 -14.59 23.37
C ASP A 317 -16.42 -15.25 23.98
N ILE A 318 -15.84 -14.57 24.95
CA ILE A 318 -14.57 -14.93 25.56
C ILE A 318 -14.76 -15.20 27.06
N GLN A 319 -14.00 -16.15 27.60
CA GLN A 319 -13.99 -16.48 29.02
C GLN A 319 -12.55 -16.66 29.52
N PRO A 320 -12.20 -16.15 30.71
CA PRO A 320 -10.93 -16.46 31.36
C PRO A 320 -10.79 -17.97 31.60
N ASP A 321 -9.60 -18.51 31.31
CA ASP A 321 -9.32 -19.95 31.43
C ASP A 321 -8.04 -20.24 32.24
N GLY A 322 -7.77 -19.39 33.25
CA GLY A 322 -6.68 -19.55 34.18
C GLY A 322 -5.33 -19.01 33.68
N ARG A 323 -4.28 -19.24 34.50
CA ARG A 323 -2.92 -18.74 34.25
C ARG A 323 -1.98 -19.78 33.61
N ARG A 324 -2.41 -21.01 33.45
CA ARG A 324 -1.64 -22.12 32.91
C ARG A 324 -2.32 -22.73 31.67
#